data_3130f27f61b21ce3f0e6c783c8de581a
#
_entry.id   3130f27f61b21ce3f0e6c783c8de581a
#
_cell.length_a   1.000
_cell.length_b   1.000
_cell.length_c   1.000
_cell.angle_alpha   90.00
_cell.angle_beta   90.00
_cell.angle_gamma   90.00
#
_symmetry.space_group_name_H-M   'P 1'
#
loop_
_entity.id
_entity.type
_entity.pdbx_description
1 polymer ?
#
loop_
_entity_poly.entity_id
_entity_poly.type
_entity_poly.pdbx_seq_one_letter_code
_entity_poly.pdbx_strand_id
1 'polypeptide(L)'
;MSRPIRFGVAAHAVLDADEWRRLAQRVEHLGYATLLLPDHTNPQLAPIPALVAAAAATTTLRVGTQVLCNDLRNPVIAAKEVATLDLLSGGRADWGMGAGWLPADYDGSGIPFDPPGVRVRRLREAVELMRALFDGHPVEHRGEFYRSTGVSGTPRPVQRPHPPLLIGGAQERLLRWAGSVADIVSIGPSWQSRQIGPYPP
;
A
#
# COMPACT_ATOMS: atom_id res chain seq x y z
N MET A 1 29.11 0.73 4.81
CA MET A 1 28.38 0.73 6.09
C MET A 1 27.22 -0.24 5.97
N SER A 2 27.07 -1.22 6.88
CA SER A 2 25.92 -2.12 6.91
C SER A 2 24.66 -1.34 7.30
N ARG A 3 23.57 -1.50 6.54
CA ARG A 3 22.28 -0.92 6.94
C ARG A 3 21.71 -1.75 8.09
N PRO A 4 21.22 -1.13 9.18
CA PRO A 4 20.62 -1.88 10.27
C PRO A 4 19.35 -2.59 9.79
N ILE A 5 19.12 -3.79 10.30
CA ILE A 5 17.85 -4.52 10.08
C ILE A 5 16.74 -3.75 10.79
N ARG A 6 15.63 -3.53 10.09
CA ARG A 6 14.42 -2.91 10.63
C ARG A 6 13.31 -3.94 10.68
N PHE A 7 12.58 -3.99 11.78
CA PHE A 7 11.41 -4.85 11.95
C PHE A 7 10.14 -4.03 11.82
N GLY A 8 9.14 -4.60 11.17
CA GLY A 8 7.79 -4.03 11.04
C GLY A 8 6.73 -5.00 11.54
N VAL A 9 5.55 -4.48 11.82
CA VAL A 9 4.36 -5.24 12.19
C VAL A 9 3.31 -5.06 11.13
N ALA A 10 2.75 -6.16 10.61
CA ALA A 10 1.54 -6.15 9.79
C ALA A 10 0.35 -6.45 10.71
N ALA A 11 -0.57 -5.49 10.84
CA ALA A 11 -1.76 -5.64 11.66
C ALA A 11 -2.95 -6.14 10.83
N HIS A 12 -3.78 -6.98 11.46
CA HIS A 12 -5.00 -7.52 10.88
C HIS A 12 -6.12 -7.51 11.91
N ALA A 13 -7.37 -7.48 11.46
CA ALA A 13 -8.56 -7.74 12.26
C ALA A 13 -8.78 -6.88 13.53
N VAL A 14 -8.17 -5.71 13.64
CA VAL A 14 -8.48 -4.74 14.68
C VAL A 14 -9.65 -3.87 14.20
N LEU A 15 -10.74 -3.80 14.95
CA LEU A 15 -11.95 -3.04 14.60
C LEU A 15 -12.33 -1.98 15.64
N ASP A 16 -11.66 -1.96 16.79
CA ASP A 16 -11.88 -0.97 17.85
C ASP A 16 -10.88 0.19 17.74
N ALA A 17 -11.37 1.42 17.84
CA ALA A 17 -10.57 2.62 17.65
C ALA A 17 -9.50 2.83 18.73
N ASP A 18 -9.84 2.48 19.98
CA ASP A 18 -8.90 2.63 21.10
C ASP A 18 -7.86 1.51 21.10
N GLU A 19 -8.26 0.30 20.73
CA GLU A 19 -7.33 -0.82 20.53
C GLU A 19 -6.34 -0.51 19.40
N TRP A 20 -6.81 0.03 18.26
CA TRP A 20 -5.95 0.43 17.15
C TRP A 20 -4.92 1.47 17.56
N ARG A 21 -5.35 2.50 18.31
CA ARG A 21 -4.45 3.55 18.82
C ARG A 21 -3.41 2.98 19.78
N ARG A 22 -3.84 2.15 20.73
CA ARG A 22 -2.94 1.48 21.68
C ARG A 22 -1.96 0.54 20.98
N LEU A 23 -2.39 -0.17 19.95
CA LEU A 23 -1.50 -1.01 19.13
C LEU A 23 -0.41 -0.18 18.48
N ALA A 24 -0.76 0.92 17.81
CA ALA A 24 0.22 1.79 17.16
C ALA A 24 1.27 2.33 18.15
N GLN A 25 0.82 2.82 19.30
CA GLN A 25 1.72 3.30 20.37
C GLN A 25 2.60 2.19 20.94
N ARG A 26 2.07 0.99 21.11
CA ARG A 26 2.83 -0.16 21.58
C ARG A 26 3.89 -0.61 20.57
N VAL A 27 3.55 -0.63 19.28
CA VAL A 27 4.49 -0.95 18.19
C VAL A 27 5.65 0.05 18.18
N GLU A 28 5.37 1.34 18.33
CA GLU A 28 6.39 2.38 18.45
C GLU A 28 7.27 2.19 19.71
N HIS A 29 6.64 2.00 20.87
CA HIS A 29 7.35 1.82 22.15
C HIS A 29 8.28 0.61 22.15
N LEU A 30 7.90 -0.47 21.47
CA LEU A 30 8.71 -1.67 21.32
C LEU A 30 9.86 -1.51 20.30
N GLY A 31 9.98 -0.34 19.66
CA GLY A 31 11.07 -0.04 18.73
C GLY A 31 10.90 -0.63 17.32
N TYR A 32 9.71 -1.04 16.93
CA TYR A 32 9.44 -1.42 15.55
C TYR A 32 9.54 -0.20 14.63
N ALA A 33 10.06 -0.42 13.44
CA ALA A 33 10.29 0.65 12.48
C ALA A 33 9.01 1.09 11.74
N THR A 34 8.09 0.16 11.50
CA THR A 34 6.88 0.44 10.70
C THR A 34 5.69 -0.41 11.14
N LEU A 35 4.50 0.19 11.05
CA LEU A 35 3.19 -0.47 11.15
C LEU A 35 2.57 -0.53 9.76
N LEU A 36 2.23 -1.72 9.31
CA LEU A 36 1.68 -2.00 7.99
C LEU A 36 0.25 -2.52 8.08
N LEU A 37 -0.59 -2.14 7.13
CA LEU A 37 -1.98 -2.59 7.04
C LEU A 37 -2.30 -3.11 5.64
N PRO A 38 -2.90 -4.31 5.48
CA PRO A 38 -3.36 -4.82 4.21
C PRO A 38 -4.65 -4.14 3.75
N ASP A 39 -5.07 -4.43 2.53
CA ASP A 39 -6.25 -3.87 1.90
C ASP A 39 -7.15 -5.00 1.38
N HIS A 40 -8.13 -5.37 2.20
CA HIS A 40 -9.13 -6.39 1.90
C HIS A 40 -10.53 -5.89 2.24
N THR A 41 -11.53 -6.52 1.65
CA THR A 41 -12.97 -6.26 1.93
C THR A 41 -13.51 -7.04 3.12
N ASN A 42 -12.73 -7.94 3.70
CA ASN A 42 -13.07 -8.68 4.92
C ASN A 42 -13.11 -7.75 6.15
N PRO A 43 -13.56 -8.22 7.34
CA PRO A 43 -13.60 -7.40 8.54
C PRO A 43 -12.22 -6.91 8.98
N GLN A 44 -11.87 -5.72 8.55
CA GLN A 44 -10.67 -4.95 8.92
C GLN A 44 -10.90 -3.45 8.72
N LEU A 45 -10.04 -2.62 9.29
CA LEU A 45 -10.07 -1.18 9.04
C LEU A 45 -9.62 -0.87 7.61
N ALA A 46 -10.24 0.14 6.99
CA ALA A 46 -9.75 0.68 5.72
C ALA A 46 -8.33 1.26 5.93
N PRO A 47 -7.35 0.89 5.07
CA PRO A 47 -5.94 1.13 5.39
C PRO A 47 -5.59 2.61 5.54
N ILE A 48 -5.96 3.48 4.62
CA ILE A 48 -5.52 4.87 4.67
C ILE A 48 -6.06 5.63 5.90
N PRO A 49 -7.37 5.61 6.22
CA PRO A 49 -7.88 6.26 7.44
C PRO A 49 -7.24 5.69 8.72
N ALA A 50 -7.07 4.37 8.80
CA ALA A 50 -6.46 3.73 9.95
C ALA A 50 -5.00 4.12 10.12
N LEU A 51 -4.21 4.21 9.03
CA LEU A 51 -2.82 4.63 9.07
C LEU A 51 -2.67 6.11 9.43
N VAL A 52 -3.60 6.98 9.01
CA VAL A 52 -3.65 8.38 9.48
C VAL A 52 -3.85 8.45 10.99
N ALA A 53 -4.79 7.66 11.53
CA ALA A 53 -5.03 7.60 12.98
C ALA A 53 -3.80 7.05 13.75
N ALA A 54 -3.13 6.03 13.22
CA ALA A 54 -1.90 5.49 13.81
C ALA A 54 -0.76 6.52 13.78
N ALA A 55 -0.58 7.24 12.66
CA ALA A 55 0.43 8.28 12.53
C ALA A 55 0.20 9.45 13.50
N ALA A 56 -1.08 9.83 13.72
CA ALA A 56 -1.45 10.87 14.67
C ALA A 56 -1.24 10.45 16.14
N ALA A 57 -1.26 9.15 16.43
CA ALA A 57 -1.04 8.60 17.77
C ALA A 57 0.43 8.32 18.11
N THR A 58 1.35 8.52 17.14
CA THR A 58 2.78 8.16 17.24
C THR A 58 3.65 9.31 16.73
N THR A 59 4.95 9.27 17.03
CA THR A 59 5.89 10.36 16.70
C THR A 59 6.95 9.96 15.69
N THR A 60 7.42 8.72 15.75
CA THR A 60 8.54 8.21 14.93
C THR A 60 8.17 7.01 14.07
N LEU A 61 7.10 6.28 14.45
CA LEU A 61 6.66 5.08 13.77
C LEU A 61 6.28 5.41 12.32
N ARG A 62 6.88 4.69 11.37
CA ARG A 62 6.42 4.74 9.99
C ARG A 62 5.12 3.95 9.84
N VAL A 63 4.29 4.38 8.91
CA VAL A 63 3.00 3.77 8.62
C VAL A 63 2.91 3.48 7.13
N GLY A 64 2.38 2.33 6.76
CA GLY A 64 2.33 1.98 5.35
C GLY A 64 1.32 0.89 5.03
N THR A 65 1.08 0.72 3.76
CA THR A 65 0.18 -0.32 3.24
C THR A 65 0.99 -1.56 2.81
N GLN A 66 0.48 -2.75 3.10
CA GLN A 66 1.09 -4.00 2.66
C GLN A 66 0.02 -5.01 2.23
N VAL A 67 -0.55 -4.76 1.10
CA VAL A 67 -0.41 -3.69 0.11
C VAL A 67 -1.79 -3.14 -0.23
N LEU A 68 -1.91 -1.91 -0.77
CA LEU A 68 -3.14 -1.50 -1.43
C LEU A 68 -3.40 -2.42 -2.62
N CYS A 69 -4.59 -2.97 -2.70
CA CYS A 69 -5.05 -3.67 -3.89
C CYS A 69 -5.34 -2.64 -4.99
N ASN A 70 -4.54 -2.66 -6.05
CA ASN A 70 -4.64 -1.68 -7.13
C ASN A 70 -6.05 -1.60 -7.72
N ASP A 71 -6.72 -2.74 -7.85
CA ASP A 71 -8.01 -2.83 -8.53
C ASP A 71 -9.18 -2.29 -7.70
N LEU A 72 -8.99 -2.11 -6.39
CA LEU A 72 -10.00 -1.54 -5.49
C LEU A 72 -10.02 -0.01 -5.50
N ARG A 73 -9.08 0.67 -6.20
CA ARG A 73 -8.98 2.14 -6.20
C ARG A 73 -8.56 2.69 -7.57
N ASN A 74 -9.06 3.87 -7.87
CA ASN A 74 -8.51 4.65 -8.97
C ASN A 74 -7.13 5.22 -8.56
N PRO A 75 -6.06 5.09 -9.36
CA PRO A 75 -4.72 5.54 -9.01
C PRO A 75 -4.58 7.04 -8.76
N VAL A 76 -5.42 7.88 -9.37
CA VAL A 76 -5.44 9.33 -9.07
C VAL A 76 -5.89 9.58 -7.64
N ILE A 77 -6.92 8.86 -7.19
CA ILE A 77 -7.41 8.97 -5.81
C ILE A 77 -6.40 8.35 -4.85
N ALA A 78 -5.85 7.18 -5.16
CA ALA A 78 -4.83 6.53 -4.34
C ALA A 78 -3.58 7.41 -4.17
N ALA A 79 -3.11 8.09 -5.22
CA ALA A 79 -2.00 9.04 -5.14
C ALA A 79 -2.31 10.19 -4.17
N LYS A 80 -3.52 10.75 -4.25
CA LYS A 80 -3.96 11.81 -3.33
C LYS A 80 -4.02 11.32 -1.88
N GLU A 81 -4.55 10.13 -1.64
CA GLU A 81 -4.62 9.51 -0.31
C GLU A 81 -3.24 9.27 0.29
N VAL A 82 -2.31 8.70 -0.49
CA VAL A 82 -0.93 8.44 -0.07
C VAL A 82 -0.19 9.75 0.22
N ALA A 83 -0.30 10.75 -0.65
CA ALA A 83 0.31 12.06 -0.43
C ALA A 83 -0.25 12.78 0.81
N THR A 84 -1.55 12.60 1.07
CA THR A 84 -2.20 13.14 2.29
C THR A 84 -1.69 12.42 3.53
N LEU A 85 -1.59 11.09 3.51
CA LEU A 85 -1.00 10.30 4.59
C LEU A 85 0.43 10.73 4.89
N ASP A 86 1.24 10.93 3.83
CA ASP A 86 2.62 11.37 3.97
C ASP A 86 2.71 12.76 4.60
N LEU A 87 1.89 13.69 4.14
CA LEU A 87 1.81 15.04 4.71
C LEU A 87 1.41 15.02 6.19
N LEU A 88 0.32 14.31 6.53
CA LEU A 88 -0.21 14.27 7.89
C LEU A 88 0.69 13.48 8.86
N SER A 89 1.46 12.54 8.38
CA SER A 89 2.46 11.81 9.17
C SER A 89 3.80 12.53 9.30
N GLY A 90 4.00 13.67 8.63
CA GLY A 90 5.29 14.38 8.61
C GLY A 90 6.38 13.59 7.87
N GLY A 91 6.05 12.92 6.77
CA GLY A 91 7.01 12.17 5.94
C GLY A 91 7.31 10.76 6.46
N ARG A 92 6.38 10.15 7.20
CA ARG A 92 6.53 8.79 7.73
C ARG A 92 5.72 7.73 6.97
N ALA A 93 5.14 8.06 5.81
CA ALA A 93 4.39 7.11 5.01
C ALA A 93 5.30 6.22 4.15
N ASP A 94 4.92 4.95 4.01
CA ASP A 94 5.35 4.05 2.95
C ASP A 94 4.10 3.65 2.13
N TRP A 95 4.19 3.68 0.78
CA TRP A 95 3.06 3.28 -0.04
C TRP A 95 3.30 1.93 -0.70
N GLY A 96 2.56 0.95 -0.25
CA GLY A 96 2.64 -0.40 -0.79
C GLY A 96 1.53 -0.66 -1.79
N MET A 97 1.87 -1.24 -2.94
CA MET A 97 0.94 -1.58 -4.02
C MET A 97 1.05 -3.05 -4.41
N GLY A 98 -0.07 -3.65 -4.78
CA GLY A 98 -0.14 -5.02 -5.27
C GLY A 98 -1.22 -5.21 -6.33
N ALA A 99 -1.08 -6.28 -7.12
CA ALA A 99 -1.99 -6.58 -8.22
C ALA A 99 -3.32 -7.24 -7.79
N GLY A 100 -3.56 -7.38 -6.49
CA GLY A 100 -4.68 -8.17 -5.97
C GLY A 100 -4.48 -9.69 -6.12
N TRP A 101 -5.03 -10.46 -5.19
CA TRP A 101 -4.86 -11.92 -5.21
C TRP A 101 -6.05 -12.70 -4.67
N LEU A 102 -6.89 -12.07 -3.84
CA LEU A 102 -7.99 -12.72 -3.15
C LEU A 102 -9.30 -12.57 -3.94
N PRO A 103 -9.84 -13.63 -4.58
CA PRO A 103 -11.07 -13.54 -5.36
C PRO A 103 -12.26 -12.96 -4.58
N ALA A 104 -12.36 -13.25 -3.27
CA ALA A 104 -13.45 -12.75 -2.44
C ALA A 104 -13.51 -11.22 -2.34
N ASP A 105 -12.38 -10.50 -2.46
CA ASP A 105 -12.37 -9.05 -2.49
C ASP A 105 -13.05 -8.51 -3.73
N TYR A 106 -12.87 -9.19 -4.86
CA TYR A 106 -13.46 -8.83 -6.16
C TYR A 106 -14.94 -9.18 -6.21
N ASP A 107 -15.29 -10.40 -5.80
CA ASP A 107 -16.69 -10.86 -5.75
C ASP A 107 -17.52 -9.95 -4.83
N GLY A 108 -17.00 -9.64 -3.64
CA GLY A 108 -17.67 -8.80 -2.65
C GLY A 108 -17.82 -7.34 -3.07
N SER A 109 -16.92 -6.83 -3.91
CA SER A 109 -16.95 -5.44 -4.40
C SER A 109 -17.57 -5.29 -5.79
N GLY A 110 -17.93 -6.39 -6.47
CA GLY A 110 -18.48 -6.37 -7.84
C GLY A 110 -17.47 -5.97 -8.90
N ILE A 111 -16.16 -6.11 -8.61
CA ILE A 111 -15.08 -5.80 -9.56
C ILE A 111 -14.68 -7.09 -10.29
N PRO A 112 -14.48 -7.08 -11.61
CA PRO A 112 -14.02 -8.27 -12.33
C PRO A 112 -12.64 -8.74 -11.87
N PHE A 113 -12.52 -10.03 -11.56
CA PHE A 113 -11.24 -10.67 -11.24
C PHE A 113 -10.52 -11.08 -12.52
N ASP A 114 -9.88 -10.12 -13.16
CA ASP A 114 -9.16 -10.32 -14.41
C ASP A 114 -7.98 -11.31 -14.29
N PRO A 115 -7.51 -11.91 -15.39
CA PRO A 115 -6.32 -12.74 -15.40
C PRO A 115 -5.10 -12.04 -14.78
N PRO A 116 -4.21 -12.77 -14.09
CA PRO A 116 -3.08 -12.17 -13.37
C PRO A 116 -2.19 -11.26 -14.23
N GLY A 117 -2.00 -11.60 -15.50
CA GLY A 117 -1.21 -10.77 -16.43
C GLY A 117 -1.82 -9.40 -16.70
N VAL A 118 -3.16 -9.32 -16.76
CA VAL A 118 -3.91 -8.05 -16.92
C VAL A 118 -3.74 -7.21 -15.66
N ARG A 119 -3.99 -7.79 -14.49
CA ARG A 119 -3.86 -7.09 -13.19
C ARG A 119 -2.44 -6.56 -12.94
N VAL A 120 -1.42 -7.30 -13.34
CA VAL A 120 -0.01 -6.85 -13.23
C VAL A 120 0.28 -5.67 -14.19
N ARG A 121 -0.24 -5.68 -15.43
CA ARG A 121 -0.08 -4.53 -16.34
C ARG A 121 -0.79 -3.31 -15.80
N ARG A 122 -2.01 -3.48 -15.28
CA ARG A 122 -2.80 -2.42 -14.64
C ARG A 122 -2.07 -1.81 -13.43
N LEU A 123 -1.48 -2.65 -12.57
CA LEU A 123 -0.64 -2.18 -11.45
C LEU A 123 0.56 -1.36 -11.93
N ARG A 124 1.26 -1.80 -12.99
CA ARG A 124 2.40 -1.07 -13.53
C ARG A 124 2.02 0.32 -14.00
N GLU A 125 0.95 0.41 -14.77
CA GLU A 125 0.43 1.68 -15.26
C GLU A 125 -0.02 2.59 -14.10
N ALA A 126 -0.67 2.04 -13.09
CA ALA A 126 -1.06 2.79 -11.90
C ALA A 126 0.14 3.38 -11.15
N VAL A 127 1.20 2.59 -10.94
CA VAL A 127 2.44 3.07 -10.28
C VAL A 127 3.09 4.20 -11.06
N GLU A 128 3.17 4.11 -12.38
CA GLU A 128 3.70 5.18 -13.23
C GLU A 128 2.88 6.47 -13.11
N LEU A 129 1.56 6.36 -13.20
CA LEU A 129 0.65 7.50 -13.05
C LEU A 129 0.75 8.14 -11.67
N MET A 130 0.79 7.33 -10.60
CA MET A 130 0.91 7.83 -9.22
C MET A 130 2.24 8.56 -9.01
N ARG A 131 3.34 8.05 -9.54
CA ARG A 131 4.64 8.72 -9.48
C ARG A 131 4.61 10.09 -10.15
N ALA A 132 4.03 10.18 -11.33
CA ALA A 132 3.88 11.45 -12.03
C ALA A 132 3.05 12.46 -11.23
N LEU A 133 1.99 11.99 -10.55
CA LEU A 133 1.16 12.85 -9.71
C LEU A 133 1.88 13.37 -8.46
N PHE A 134 2.82 12.61 -7.88
CA PHE A 134 3.57 13.06 -6.70
C PHE A 134 4.47 14.27 -6.95
N ASP A 135 4.83 14.54 -8.20
CA ASP A 135 5.56 15.76 -8.56
C ASP A 135 4.71 17.04 -8.45
N GLY A 136 3.38 16.91 -8.37
CA GLY A 136 2.45 18.01 -8.18
C GLY A 136 2.16 18.84 -9.43
N HIS A 137 2.68 18.45 -10.58
CA HIS A 137 2.38 19.07 -11.87
C HIS A 137 1.11 18.47 -12.50
N PRO A 138 0.45 19.19 -13.44
CA PRO A 138 -0.63 18.61 -14.22
C PRO A 138 -0.15 17.38 -15.01
N VAL A 139 -0.89 16.27 -14.91
CA VAL A 139 -0.54 14.99 -15.55
C VAL A 139 -1.54 14.68 -16.66
N GLU A 140 -1.04 14.62 -17.89
CA GLU A 140 -1.74 14.05 -19.04
C GLU A 140 -1.31 12.59 -19.19
N HIS A 141 -2.24 11.66 -19.01
CA HIS A 141 -1.99 10.23 -19.15
C HIS A 141 -3.07 9.57 -20.01
N ARG A 142 -2.65 8.74 -20.95
CA ARG A 142 -3.53 7.93 -21.82
C ARG A 142 -2.93 6.54 -21.96
N GLY A 143 -3.24 5.67 -20.99
CA GLY A 143 -2.76 4.31 -20.98
C GLY A 143 -3.77 3.28 -21.44
N GLU A 144 -3.43 2.01 -21.22
CA GLU A 144 -4.31 0.86 -21.51
C GLU A 144 -5.50 0.82 -20.54
N PHE A 145 -5.29 1.19 -19.27
CA PHE A 145 -6.28 1.06 -18.20
C PHE A 145 -6.74 2.39 -17.62
N TYR A 146 -5.89 3.41 -17.63
CA TYR A 146 -6.16 4.67 -16.96
C TYR A 146 -6.04 5.87 -17.89
N ARG A 147 -6.80 6.90 -17.56
CA ARG A 147 -6.72 8.21 -18.23
C ARG A 147 -6.71 9.32 -17.17
N SER A 148 -5.82 10.28 -17.33
CA SER A 148 -5.81 11.55 -16.59
C SER A 148 -5.73 12.71 -17.59
N THR A 149 -6.47 13.77 -17.32
CA THR A 149 -6.55 14.96 -18.20
C THR A 149 -6.24 16.20 -17.36
N GLY A 150 -4.94 16.47 -17.17
CA GLY A 150 -4.47 17.67 -16.49
C GLY A 150 -4.68 17.71 -14.97
N VAL A 151 -4.90 16.55 -14.31
CA VAL A 151 -4.99 16.52 -12.84
C VAL A 151 -3.64 16.82 -12.23
N SER A 152 -3.57 17.83 -11.35
CA SER A 152 -2.39 18.10 -10.54
C SER A 152 -2.41 17.28 -9.25
N GLY A 153 -1.31 16.62 -8.93
CA GLY A 153 -1.18 15.84 -7.71
C GLY A 153 -1.04 16.74 -6.48
N THR A 154 -2.15 16.99 -5.79
CA THR A 154 -2.20 17.81 -4.56
C THR A 154 -2.99 17.09 -3.46
N PRO A 155 -2.48 17.13 -2.19
CA PRO A 155 -1.24 17.75 -1.75
C PRO A 155 0.00 17.05 -2.34
N ARG A 156 1.14 17.72 -2.36
CA ARG A 156 2.42 17.05 -2.65
C ARG A 156 2.91 16.33 -1.41
N PRO A 157 3.48 15.12 -1.53
CA PRO A 157 4.06 14.44 -0.37
C PRO A 157 5.24 15.24 0.22
N VAL A 158 5.55 15.01 1.49
CA VAL A 158 6.74 15.57 2.17
C VAL A 158 8.01 14.90 1.65
N GLN A 159 7.97 13.58 1.53
CA GLN A 159 9.10 12.77 1.04
C GLN A 159 9.34 13.00 -0.46
N ARG A 160 10.60 13.03 -0.88
CA ARG A 160 11.01 13.30 -2.27
C ARG A 160 11.88 12.16 -2.80
N PRO A 161 11.69 11.77 -4.07
CA PRO A 161 10.71 12.26 -5.06
C PRO A 161 9.28 11.84 -4.71
N HIS A 162 9.09 10.81 -3.92
CA HIS A 162 7.82 10.26 -3.41
C HIS A 162 8.07 9.49 -2.10
N PRO A 163 7.04 9.14 -1.33
CA PRO A 163 7.18 8.17 -0.25
C PRO A 163 7.77 6.85 -0.78
N PRO A 164 8.52 6.09 0.03
CA PRO A 164 9.07 4.80 -0.41
C PRO A 164 8.00 3.87 -0.96
N LEU A 165 8.20 3.38 -2.19
CA LEU A 165 7.32 2.43 -2.86
C LEU A 165 7.63 1.00 -2.40
N LEU A 166 6.64 0.32 -1.85
CA LEU A 166 6.66 -1.11 -1.60
C LEU A 166 5.82 -1.83 -2.65
N ILE A 167 6.39 -2.81 -3.34
CA ILE A 167 5.62 -3.72 -4.21
C ILE A 167 5.58 -5.10 -3.56
N GLY A 168 4.36 -5.59 -3.34
CA GLY A 168 4.13 -6.91 -2.76
C GLY A 168 3.69 -7.95 -3.78
N GLY A 169 4.23 -9.16 -3.65
CA GLY A 169 3.85 -10.28 -4.49
C GLY A 169 4.61 -11.56 -4.20
N ALA A 170 4.23 -12.64 -4.93
CA ALA A 170 4.84 -13.96 -4.79
C ALA A 170 5.36 -14.53 -6.12
N GLN A 171 4.92 -13.97 -7.25
CA GLN A 171 5.23 -14.52 -8.56
C GLN A 171 6.48 -13.87 -9.17
N GLU A 172 7.34 -14.67 -9.74
CA GLU A 172 8.64 -14.27 -10.28
C GLU A 172 8.56 -13.05 -11.21
N ARG A 173 7.60 -13.04 -12.15
CA ARG A 173 7.44 -11.91 -13.09
C ARG A 173 7.15 -10.59 -12.39
N LEU A 174 6.33 -10.62 -11.34
CA LEU A 174 6.03 -9.43 -10.55
C LEU A 174 7.24 -9.01 -9.71
N LEU A 175 7.91 -9.96 -9.06
CA LEU A 175 9.08 -9.70 -8.24
C LEU A 175 10.27 -9.18 -9.04
N ARG A 176 10.50 -9.68 -10.27
CA ARG A 176 11.52 -9.12 -11.17
C ARG A 176 11.25 -7.65 -11.51
N TRP A 177 10.01 -7.31 -11.82
CA TRP A 177 9.65 -5.92 -12.05
C TRP A 177 9.74 -5.07 -10.77
N ALA A 178 9.26 -5.59 -9.64
CA ALA A 178 9.38 -4.92 -8.36
C ALA A 178 10.84 -4.55 -8.03
N GLY A 179 11.77 -5.48 -8.24
CA GLY A 179 13.21 -5.26 -8.03
C GLY A 179 13.82 -4.18 -8.90
N SER A 180 13.16 -3.77 -10.01
CA SER A 180 13.64 -2.70 -10.88
C SER A 180 13.04 -1.33 -10.58
N VAL A 181 11.93 -1.26 -9.83
CA VAL A 181 11.19 -0.01 -9.65
C VAL A 181 10.90 0.34 -8.19
N ALA A 182 10.84 -0.63 -7.28
CA ALA A 182 10.43 -0.41 -5.90
C ALA A 182 11.61 -0.11 -4.99
N ASP A 183 11.36 0.68 -3.96
CA ASP A 183 12.31 0.91 -2.86
C ASP A 183 12.33 -0.28 -1.89
N ILE A 184 11.18 -0.97 -1.79
CA ILE A 184 10.96 -2.12 -0.90
C ILE A 184 10.24 -3.22 -1.70
N VAL A 185 10.75 -4.44 -1.66
CA VAL A 185 10.08 -5.61 -2.24
C VAL A 185 9.55 -6.50 -1.12
N SER A 186 8.24 -6.67 -1.06
CA SER A 186 7.59 -7.57 -0.11
C SER A 186 7.33 -8.92 -0.79
N ILE A 187 8.03 -9.94 -0.30
CA ILE A 187 7.91 -11.31 -0.83
C ILE A 187 6.90 -12.06 0.03
N GLY A 188 5.73 -12.31 -0.53
CA GLY A 188 4.72 -13.16 0.07
C GLY A 188 4.96 -14.64 -0.27
N PRO A 189 4.47 -15.58 0.56
CA PRO A 189 4.45 -16.99 0.16
C PRO A 189 3.48 -17.20 -1.00
N SER A 190 3.85 -18.09 -1.93
CA SER A 190 2.95 -18.52 -2.99
C SER A 190 1.79 -19.32 -2.39
N TRP A 191 0.56 -18.85 -2.59
CA TRP A 191 -0.64 -19.56 -2.10
C TRP A 191 -0.83 -20.95 -2.75
N GLN A 192 -0.21 -21.19 -3.90
CA GLN A 192 -0.22 -22.50 -4.54
C GLN A 192 0.61 -23.55 -3.78
N SER A 193 1.52 -23.12 -2.91
CA SER A 193 2.34 -24.01 -2.08
C SER A 193 1.84 -24.16 -0.64
N ARG A 194 0.72 -23.52 -0.27
CA ARG A 194 0.19 -23.54 1.10
C ARG A 194 -0.92 -24.59 1.28
N GLN A 195 -0.55 -25.71 1.86
CA GLN A 195 -1.40 -26.44 2.79
C GLN A 195 -1.32 -25.78 4.19
N ILE A 196 -1.56 -24.49 4.30
CA ILE A 196 -1.73 -23.88 5.61
C ILE A 196 -3.23 -23.72 5.80
N GLY A 197 -3.76 -24.43 6.80
CA GLY A 197 -5.13 -24.35 7.23
C GLY A 197 -5.57 -22.91 7.55
N PRO A 198 -6.87 -22.68 7.77
CA PRO A 198 -7.39 -21.36 8.08
C PRO A 198 -6.63 -20.77 9.27
N TYR A 199 -6.42 -19.44 9.26
CA TYR A 199 -5.89 -18.74 10.43
C TYR A 199 -6.69 -19.18 11.66
N PRO A 200 -6.01 -19.55 12.75
CA PRO A 200 -6.73 -19.83 14.00
C PRO A 200 -7.49 -18.56 14.42
N PRO A 201 -8.65 -18.73 15.08
CA PRO A 201 -9.47 -17.61 15.54
C PRO A 201 -8.76 -16.72 16.53
#